data_a6795cad7deba9abb0645a0ff85a00ed
#
_entry.id   a6795cad7deba9abb0645a0ff85a00ed
#
_cell.length_a   1.000
_cell.length_b   1.000
_cell.length_c   1.000
_cell.angle_alpha   90.00
_cell.angle_beta   90.00
_cell.angle_gamma   90.00
#
_symmetry.space_group_name_H-M   'P 1'
#
loop_
_entity.id
_entity.type
_entity.pdbx_description
1 polymer ?
#
loop_
_entity_poly.entity_id
_entity_poly.type
_entity_poly.pdbx_seq_one_letter_code
_entity_poly.pdbx_strand_id
1 'polypeptide(L)'
;MRQSSLAVVRQYDSSALNRDPPPRHTAFHGQLSALASRSARLSPNTLLVRAWRSLIELRIDDALATVAQFEDEIRRADSPVAPRSQEFAEVIKAVLLVLKSQDPAAVRAALAVLESRHRSSGKSPALAAALRVGYWKLRDFDRYYAVPRLKHAAPTHRGTHGLATIIAPTFEAVVEAEQLRLAVATRLARSAHERAVSRFGKRSPATARAAVVLAELLYEEGHIAGLDALVMESLTAVRTSGDNESALRAYRLLARLAARRGDTEFALLILKEAEALAAARDWTGMMAESLMLRTQLLLNEGRTRDAEICTERIEKLAREFSSDGALQASHALARAQVLIATGDARGGARILRELQAASSGKRNNYWALRLSLHLADALLGCGDQAEGRAMLVQALQVGARAGVHQTFVDAGAHVAELLLSLHDATPQDSRLPPELRPYIGSILEDRAQQRARLPTRASRVTESLSPREHSVLRSMSCGLSNKRIAQELQIAPETVKSHVKGIFIKLAVQTRAHAVSTAGALGLL
;
A
#
# COMPACT_ATOMS: atom_id res chain seq x y z
N MET A 1 -21.76 -11.57 -3.43
CA MET A 1 -20.46 -11.09 -2.93
C MET A 1 -20.17 -9.62 -3.26
N ARG A 2 -20.63 -9.05 -4.42
CA ARG A 2 -20.46 -7.62 -4.76
C ARG A 2 -21.16 -6.66 -3.80
N GLN A 3 -22.27 -7.03 -3.17
CA GLN A 3 -23.03 -6.15 -2.27
C GLN A 3 -22.37 -5.95 -0.88
N SER A 4 -21.64 -6.92 -0.37
CA SER A 4 -20.96 -6.81 0.93
C SER A 4 -19.74 -5.89 0.93
N SER A 5 -18.97 -5.88 -0.16
CA SER A 5 -17.77 -5.02 -0.28
C SER A 5 -18.14 -3.54 -0.48
N LEU A 6 -19.24 -3.29 -1.20
CA LEU A 6 -19.79 -1.94 -1.39
C LEU A 6 -20.47 -1.39 -0.13
N ALA A 7 -21.02 -2.25 0.73
CA ALA A 7 -21.66 -1.83 1.98
C ALA A 7 -20.64 -1.28 2.99
N VAL A 8 -19.45 -1.86 3.07
CA VAL A 8 -18.40 -1.39 4.00
C VAL A 8 -17.82 -0.03 3.57
N VAL A 9 -17.70 0.22 2.26
CA VAL A 9 -17.26 1.53 1.73
C VAL A 9 -18.40 2.55 1.74
N ARG A 10 -19.67 2.13 1.58
CA ARG A 10 -20.84 3.01 1.61
C ARG A 10 -21.33 3.36 3.01
N GLN A 11 -20.95 2.64 4.06
CA GLN A 11 -21.28 3.01 5.44
C GLN A 11 -20.54 4.27 5.92
N TYR A 12 -19.58 4.76 5.17
CA TYR A 12 -18.97 6.09 5.37
C TYR A 12 -19.53 7.04 4.34
N ASP A 13 -20.70 7.60 4.69
CA ASP A 13 -21.46 8.59 3.92
C ASP A 13 -20.56 9.74 3.47
N SER A 14 -20.51 9.96 2.15
CA SER A 14 -19.83 11.10 1.52
C SER A 14 -20.38 12.48 1.93
N SER A 15 -21.46 12.52 2.72
CA SER A 15 -22.01 13.75 3.30
C SER A 15 -21.11 14.40 4.35
N ALA A 16 -20.13 13.66 4.90
CA ALA A 16 -19.16 14.19 5.86
C ALA A 16 -17.99 14.96 5.21
N LEU A 17 -17.80 14.83 3.90
CA LEU A 17 -16.67 15.45 3.16
C LEU A 17 -16.97 16.87 2.65
N ASN A 18 -18.21 17.35 2.76
CA ASN A 18 -18.64 18.68 2.31
C ASN A 18 -18.99 19.64 3.46
N ARG A 19 -18.57 19.35 4.67
CA ARG A 19 -18.65 20.32 5.77
C ARG A 19 -17.28 20.95 5.96
N ASP A 20 -17.31 22.28 6.20
CA ASP A 20 -16.14 23.09 6.55
C ASP A 20 -15.23 22.35 7.54
N PRO A 21 -13.90 22.56 7.49
CA PRO A 21 -12.99 21.93 8.43
C PRO A 21 -13.50 22.19 9.85
N PRO A 22 -13.61 21.16 10.69
CA PRO A 22 -14.12 21.34 12.04
C PRO A 22 -13.24 22.38 12.75
N PRO A 23 -13.83 23.28 13.55
CA PRO A 23 -13.07 24.23 14.33
C PRO A 23 -12.05 23.46 15.18
N ARG A 24 -10.83 24.00 15.20
CA ARG A 24 -9.65 23.44 15.88
C ARG A 24 -10.04 22.78 17.21
N HIS A 25 -9.54 21.59 17.44
CA HIS A 25 -9.79 20.59 18.49
C HIS A 25 -9.85 21.03 19.97
N THR A 26 -10.26 22.22 20.31
CA THR A 26 -10.34 22.71 21.71
C THR A 26 -11.59 22.26 22.47
N ALA A 27 -12.70 21.96 21.78
CA ALA A 27 -13.94 21.57 22.47
C ALA A 27 -14.00 20.08 22.83
N PHE A 28 -13.37 19.18 22.02
CA PHE A 28 -13.36 17.74 22.29
C PHE A 28 -12.37 17.39 23.41
N HIS A 29 -11.27 18.13 23.54
CA HIS A 29 -10.34 18.01 24.67
C HIS A 29 -10.99 18.42 26.00
N GLY A 30 -11.87 19.40 26.01
CA GLY A 30 -12.56 19.82 27.22
C GLY A 30 -13.54 18.78 27.77
N GLN A 31 -14.27 18.07 26.92
CA GLN A 31 -15.21 17.03 27.36
C GLN A 31 -14.52 15.73 27.79
N LEU A 32 -13.43 15.34 27.12
CA LEU A 32 -12.59 14.21 27.55
C LEU A 32 -11.83 14.52 28.86
N SER A 33 -11.40 15.77 29.04
CA SER A 33 -10.80 16.23 30.30
C SER A 33 -11.78 16.17 31.46
N ALA A 34 -13.05 16.54 31.27
CA ALA A 34 -14.10 16.50 32.29
C ALA A 34 -14.55 15.06 32.65
N LEU A 35 -14.49 14.12 31.70
CA LEU A 35 -14.73 12.69 31.96
C LEU A 35 -13.50 12.00 32.58
N ALA A 36 -12.29 12.43 32.25
CA ALA A 36 -11.04 11.94 32.82
C ALA A 36 -10.85 12.37 34.28
N SER A 37 -11.45 13.47 34.70
CA SER A 37 -11.36 13.96 36.10
C SER A 37 -12.18 13.15 37.11
N ARG A 38 -13.00 12.18 36.66
CA ARG A 38 -13.75 11.24 37.52
C ARG A 38 -13.22 9.79 37.51
N SER A 39 -12.21 9.46 36.67
CA SER A 39 -11.57 8.15 36.73
C SER A 39 -10.42 8.17 37.72
N ALA A 40 -10.35 7.19 38.63
CA ALA A 40 -9.25 6.98 39.53
C ALA A 40 -7.91 7.12 38.80
N ARG A 41 -7.04 8.05 39.22
CA ARG A 41 -5.70 8.26 38.65
C ARG A 41 -4.95 6.94 38.66
N LEU A 42 -4.55 6.47 37.48
CA LEU A 42 -3.78 5.24 37.38
C LEU A 42 -2.37 5.48 37.94
N SER A 43 -1.86 4.53 38.70
CA SER A 43 -0.47 4.63 39.18
C SER A 43 0.50 4.64 37.98
N PRO A 44 1.67 5.31 38.12
CA PRO A 44 2.69 5.33 37.07
C PRO A 44 3.05 3.94 36.53
N ASN A 45 3.17 2.94 37.39
CA ASN A 45 3.47 1.57 36.99
C ASN A 45 2.30 0.94 36.15
N THR A 46 1.06 1.27 36.49
CA THR A 46 -0.11 0.81 35.74
C THR A 46 -0.14 1.40 34.32
N LEU A 47 0.24 2.68 34.17
CA LEU A 47 0.38 3.33 32.87
C LEU A 47 1.47 2.66 32.03
N LEU A 48 2.62 2.32 32.60
CA LEU A 48 3.68 1.60 31.87
C LEU A 48 3.25 0.22 31.41
N VAL A 49 2.55 -0.54 32.26
CA VAL A 49 1.99 -1.86 31.86
C VAL A 49 0.98 -1.70 30.74
N ARG A 50 0.13 -0.67 30.80
CA ARG A 50 -0.84 -0.35 29.74
C ARG A 50 -0.15 0.04 28.44
N ALA A 51 0.86 0.91 28.50
CA ALA A 51 1.65 1.32 27.32
C ALA A 51 2.34 0.12 26.66
N TRP A 52 2.96 -0.74 27.46
CA TRP A 52 3.59 -1.97 27.00
C TRP A 52 2.59 -2.92 26.33
N ARG A 53 1.41 -3.09 26.93
CA ARG A 53 0.35 -3.92 26.34
C ARG A 53 -0.12 -3.37 25.00
N SER A 54 -0.36 -2.06 24.90
CA SER A 54 -0.74 -1.40 23.64
C SER A 54 0.35 -1.56 22.56
N LEU A 55 1.63 -1.44 22.96
CA LEU A 55 2.76 -1.68 22.06
C LEU A 55 2.80 -3.11 21.51
N ILE A 56 2.59 -4.12 22.36
CA ILE A 56 2.56 -5.53 21.92
C ILE A 56 1.41 -5.82 20.94
N GLU A 57 0.28 -5.14 21.14
CA GLU A 57 -0.88 -5.23 20.27
C GLU A 57 -0.77 -4.34 19.01
N LEU A 58 0.35 -3.60 18.84
CA LEU A 58 0.58 -2.61 17.78
C LEU A 58 -0.45 -1.48 17.75
N ARG A 59 -1.03 -1.12 18.87
CA ARG A 59 -1.81 0.11 19.04
C ARG A 59 -0.85 1.27 19.33
N ILE A 60 -0.17 1.74 18.29
CA ILE A 60 0.96 2.66 18.40
C ILE A 60 0.53 4.00 19.02
N ASP A 61 -0.58 4.57 18.53
CA ASP A 61 -1.07 5.87 19.02
C ASP A 61 -1.55 5.77 20.48
N ASP A 62 -2.22 4.68 20.88
CA ASP A 62 -2.63 4.43 22.26
C ASP A 62 -1.43 4.28 23.20
N ALA A 63 -0.39 3.59 22.72
CA ALA A 63 0.83 3.40 23.49
C ALA A 63 1.57 4.74 23.70
N LEU A 64 1.69 5.57 22.66
CA LEU A 64 2.29 6.92 22.74
C LEU A 64 1.50 7.82 23.71
N ALA A 65 0.17 7.85 23.59
CA ALA A 65 -0.68 8.64 24.47
C ALA A 65 -0.53 8.20 25.93
N THR A 66 -0.41 6.89 26.19
CA THR A 66 -0.23 6.35 27.54
C THR A 66 1.16 6.67 28.10
N VAL A 67 2.22 6.69 27.27
CA VAL A 67 3.55 7.13 27.71
C VAL A 67 3.56 8.63 28.04
N ALA A 68 2.89 9.45 27.24
CA ALA A 68 2.75 10.89 27.53
C ALA A 68 2.00 11.13 28.85
N GLN A 69 0.92 10.37 29.13
CA GLN A 69 0.24 10.42 30.43
C GLN A 69 1.16 10.04 31.60
N PHE A 70 2.02 9.03 31.42
CA PHE A 70 3.02 8.66 32.41
C PHE A 70 4.03 9.80 32.67
N GLU A 71 4.54 10.43 31.62
CA GLU A 71 5.47 11.57 31.74
C GLU A 71 4.82 12.77 32.44
N ASP A 72 3.52 13.04 32.18
CA ASP A 72 2.75 14.09 32.83
C ASP A 72 2.51 13.80 34.33
N GLU A 73 2.20 12.55 34.66
CA GLU A 73 1.98 12.15 36.05
C GLU A 73 3.26 12.25 36.89
N ILE A 74 4.41 11.89 36.29
CA ILE A 74 5.73 12.09 36.94
C ILE A 74 6.02 13.57 37.20
N ARG A 75 5.75 14.44 36.24
CA ARG A 75 5.97 15.89 36.40
C ARG A 75 5.12 16.52 37.50
N ARG A 76 3.95 15.92 37.78
CA ARG A 76 3.01 16.41 38.80
C ARG A 76 3.21 15.77 40.18
N ALA A 77 3.95 14.66 40.24
CA ALA A 77 4.15 13.92 41.46
C ALA A 77 5.27 14.56 42.28
N ASP A 78 5.00 14.87 43.58
CA ASP A 78 6.00 15.34 44.55
C ASP A 78 6.97 14.23 45.00
N SER A 79 6.72 12.98 44.63
CA SER A 79 7.56 11.83 44.95
C SER A 79 8.35 11.32 43.75
N PRO A 80 9.65 11.03 43.91
CA PRO A 80 10.47 10.51 42.81
C PRO A 80 9.98 9.13 42.40
N VAL A 81 9.68 8.98 41.09
CA VAL A 81 9.38 7.68 40.50
C VAL A 81 10.66 6.84 40.45
N ALA A 82 10.54 5.54 40.71
CA ALA A 82 11.67 4.64 40.68
C ALA A 82 12.47 4.75 39.36
N PRO A 83 13.80 4.90 39.39
CA PRO A 83 14.63 5.05 38.18
C PRO A 83 14.37 3.98 37.13
N ARG A 84 14.09 2.74 37.55
CA ARG A 84 13.75 1.61 36.66
C ARG A 84 12.48 1.84 35.86
N SER A 85 11.48 2.54 36.41
CA SER A 85 10.22 2.84 35.71
C SER A 85 10.43 3.90 34.63
N GLN A 86 11.26 4.90 34.89
CA GLN A 86 11.65 5.92 33.90
C GLN A 86 12.44 5.28 32.75
N GLU A 87 13.43 4.42 33.09
CA GLU A 87 14.19 3.67 32.11
C GLU A 87 13.31 2.78 31.21
N PHE A 88 12.29 2.15 31.79
CA PHE A 88 11.35 1.33 31.02
C PHE A 88 10.47 2.17 30.09
N ALA A 89 10.03 3.36 30.53
CA ALA A 89 9.31 4.31 29.69
C ALA A 89 10.15 4.77 28.48
N GLU A 90 11.43 5.08 28.69
CA GLU A 90 12.36 5.43 27.62
C GLU A 90 12.51 4.31 26.58
N VAL A 91 12.59 3.06 27.03
CA VAL A 91 12.63 1.89 26.14
C VAL A 91 11.35 1.77 25.32
N ILE A 92 10.18 1.88 25.97
CA ILE A 92 8.89 1.84 25.24
C ILE A 92 8.85 2.95 24.20
N LYS A 93 9.22 4.18 24.57
CA LYS A 93 9.25 5.33 23.69
C LYS A 93 10.21 5.13 22.49
N ALA A 94 11.41 4.61 22.75
CA ALA A 94 12.37 4.30 21.70
C ALA A 94 11.85 3.23 20.74
N VAL A 95 11.21 2.16 21.23
CA VAL A 95 10.59 1.13 20.37
C VAL A 95 9.46 1.74 19.53
N LEU A 96 8.60 2.57 20.12
CA LEU A 96 7.52 3.25 19.40
C LEU A 96 8.04 4.19 18.31
N LEU A 97 9.12 4.94 18.60
CA LEU A 97 9.80 5.80 17.61
C LEU A 97 10.37 4.97 16.46
N VAL A 98 11.02 3.85 16.74
CA VAL A 98 11.51 2.93 15.70
C VAL A 98 10.36 2.41 14.83
N LEU A 99 9.20 2.10 15.41
CA LEU A 99 8.06 1.59 14.65
C LEU A 99 7.38 2.69 13.82
N LYS A 100 7.17 3.88 14.39
CA LYS A 100 6.37 4.97 13.79
C LYS A 100 7.17 5.87 12.87
N SER A 101 8.39 6.27 13.26
CA SER A 101 9.15 7.31 12.57
C SER A 101 9.65 6.84 11.20
N GLN A 102 9.56 7.75 10.22
CA GLN A 102 10.21 7.65 8.91
C GLN A 102 11.49 8.50 8.84
N ASP A 103 11.69 9.40 9.82
CA ASP A 103 12.90 10.22 9.90
C ASP A 103 14.10 9.37 10.36
N PRO A 104 15.16 9.25 9.53
CA PRO A 104 16.36 8.50 9.88
C PRO A 104 17.08 9.04 11.13
N ALA A 105 17.00 10.34 11.42
CA ALA A 105 17.63 10.93 12.59
C ALA A 105 16.93 10.48 13.87
N ALA A 106 15.60 10.52 13.89
CA ALA A 106 14.79 10.04 15.00
C ALA A 106 15.00 8.53 15.25
N VAL A 107 15.07 7.73 14.16
CA VAL A 107 15.35 6.29 14.28
C VAL A 107 16.74 6.03 14.84
N ARG A 108 17.78 6.77 14.41
CA ARG A 108 19.14 6.66 14.98
C ARG A 108 19.19 7.00 16.47
N ALA A 109 18.52 8.08 16.88
CA ALA A 109 18.46 8.47 18.29
C ALA A 109 17.78 7.38 19.14
N ALA A 110 16.66 6.84 18.66
CA ALA A 110 15.97 5.73 19.35
C ALA A 110 16.83 4.45 19.43
N LEU A 111 17.56 4.12 18.35
CA LEU A 111 18.49 2.98 18.34
C LEU A 111 19.60 3.13 19.37
N ALA A 112 20.17 4.32 19.56
CA ALA A 112 21.21 4.55 20.57
C ALA A 112 20.73 4.18 21.99
N VAL A 113 19.48 4.54 22.33
CA VAL A 113 18.84 4.14 23.60
C VAL A 113 18.70 2.61 23.69
N LEU A 114 18.17 1.98 22.62
CA LEU A 114 17.95 0.53 22.59
C LEU A 114 19.26 -0.27 22.65
N GLU A 115 20.31 0.18 21.96
CA GLU A 115 21.64 -0.44 21.99
C GLU A 115 22.26 -0.39 23.39
N SER A 116 22.20 0.78 24.06
CA SER A 116 22.67 0.94 25.42
C SER A 116 21.99 -0.06 26.37
N ARG A 117 20.68 -0.18 26.27
CA ARG A 117 19.88 -1.11 27.09
C ARG A 117 20.12 -2.57 26.72
N HIS A 118 20.29 -2.89 25.45
CA HIS A 118 20.59 -4.26 25.02
C HIS A 118 21.94 -4.75 25.57
N ARG A 119 22.94 -3.86 25.67
CA ARG A 119 24.24 -4.17 26.28
C ARG A 119 24.16 -4.39 27.78
N SER A 120 23.33 -3.62 28.49
CA SER A 120 23.24 -3.66 29.95
C SER A 120 22.28 -4.74 30.49
N SER A 121 21.19 -5.06 29.79
CA SER A 121 20.12 -5.94 30.28
C SER A 121 20.19 -7.39 29.76
N GLY A 122 21.27 -7.74 29.03
CA GLY A 122 21.39 -9.07 28.44
C GLY A 122 20.46 -9.30 27.24
N LYS A 123 20.31 -10.54 26.81
CA LYS A 123 19.65 -10.94 25.54
C LYS A 123 18.12 -10.83 25.59
N SER A 124 17.57 -9.61 25.77
CA SER A 124 16.11 -9.39 25.67
C SER A 124 15.61 -9.60 24.24
N PRO A 125 14.70 -10.57 23.99
CA PRO A 125 14.13 -10.80 22.67
C PRO A 125 13.40 -9.59 22.08
N ALA A 126 12.73 -8.81 22.93
CA ALA A 126 11.99 -7.63 22.50
C ALA A 126 12.91 -6.51 22.02
N LEU A 127 14.03 -6.27 22.74
CA LEU A 127 15.04 -5.28 22.34
C LEU A 127 15.74 -5.70 21.04
N ALA A 128 16.11 -6.98 20.90
CA ALA A 128 16.70 -7.50 19.67
C ALA A 128 15.75 -7.33 18.48
N ALA A 129 14.46 -7.58 18.67
CA ALA A 129 13.46 -7.33 17.63
C ALA A 129 13.39 -5.86 17.21
N ALA A 130 13.32 -4.94 18.17
CA ALA A 130 13.27 -3.51 17.92
C ALA A 130 14.54 -2.98 17.22
N LEU A 131 15.72 -3.44 17.67
CA LEU A 131 17.00 -3.11 17.03
C LEU A 131 17.02 -3.55 15.56
N ARG A 132 16.60 -4.76 15.25
CA ARG A 132 16.53 -5.26 13.87
C ARG A 132 15.61 -4.41 13.00
N VAL A 133 14.43 -4.04 13.50
CA VAL A 133 13.51 -3.14 12.78
C VAL A 133 14.17 -1.80 12.48
N GLY A 134 14.83 -1.20 13.47
CA GLY A 134 15.50 0.08 13.32
C GLY A 134 16.66 0.04 12.30
N TYR A 135 17.51 -0.98 12.36
CA TYR A 135 18.60 -1.16 11.40
C TYR A 135 18.06 -1.42 9.97
N TRP A 136 16.98 -2.21 9.83
CA TRP A 136 16.33 -2.37 8.53
C TRP A 136 15.82 -1.04 7.97
N LYS A 137 15.17 -0.21 8.79
CA LYS A 137 14.71 1.13 8.37
C LYS A 137 15.87 2.02 7.91
N LEU A 138 17.01 1.94 8.57
CA LEU A 138 18.21 2.68 8.19
C LEU A 138 19.00 2.03 7.06
N ARG A 139 18.55 0.85 6.57
CA ARG A 139 19.28 0.04 5.58
C ARG A 139 20.69 -0.37 6.03
N ASP A 140 20.92 -0.43 7.33
CA ASP A 140 22.15 -0.92 7.95
C ASP A 140 22.08 -2.43 8.15
N PHE A 141 22.27 -3.16 7.04
CA PHE A 141 22.14 -4.61 7.03
C PHE A 141 23.28 -5.32 7.77
N ASP A 142 24.45 -4.71 7.91
CA ASP A 142 25.55 -5.31 8.65
C ASP A 142 25.19 -5.41 10.13
N ARG A 143 24.67 -4.34 10.73
CA ARG A 143 24.13 -4.37 12.11
C ARG A 143 22.85 -5.20 12.22
N TYR A 144 21.97 -5.17 11.21
CA TYR A 144 20.77 -6.00 11.19
C TYR A 144 21.11 -7.50 11.35
N TYR A 145 22.09 -8.00 10.61
CA TYR A 145 22.51 -9.40 10.68
C TYR A 145 23.41 -9.71 11.88
N ALA A 146 24.08 -8.72 12.46
CA ALA A 146 24.85 -8.88 13.70
C ALA A 146 23.96 -9.11 14.93
N VAL A 147 22.72 -8.61 14.93
CA VAL A 147 21.76 -8.92 16.00
C VAL A 147 21.27 -10.37 15.85
N PRO A 148 21.48 -11.25 16.86
CA PRO A 148 21.12 -12.65 16.75
C PRO A 148 19.67 -12.86 16.36
N ARG A 149 19.43 -13.75 15.40
CA ARG A 149 18.09 -14.27 15.11
C ARG A 149 17.57 -14.96 16.36
N LEU A 150 16.39 -14.58 16.80
CA LEU A 150 15.70 -15.28 17.87
C LEU A 150 15.30 -16.66 17.34
N LYS A 151 16.16 -17.65 17.55
CA LYS A 151 15.74 -19.05 17.44
C LYS A 151 14.55 -19.18 18.37
N HIS A 152 13.43 -19.72 17.89
CA HIS A 152 12.15 -19.88 18.55
C HIS A 152 12.32 -19.99 20.07
N ALA A 153 12.19 -18.85 20.76
CA ALA A 153 12.34 -18.82 22.22
C ALA A 153 11.26 -19.73 22.79
N ALA A 154 11.67 -20.74 23.53
CA ALA A 154 10.76 -21.58 24.29
C ALA A 154 9.82 -20.68 25.14
N PRO A 155 8.59 -21.09 25.44
CA PRO A 155 7.54 -20.26 26.02
C PRO A 155 7.76 -19.84 27.48
N THR A 156 8.99 -19.51 27.89
CA THR A 156 9.35 -19.35 29.30
C THR A 156 9.08 -17.97 29.93
N HIS A 157 8.72 -16.94 29.17
CA HIS A 157 8.40 -15.60 29.72
C HIS A 157 7.08 -15.05 29.17
N ARG A 158 6.03 -15.07 30.00
CA ARG A 158 4.64 -14.67 29.64
C ARG A 158 4.46 -13.21 29.21
N GLY A 159 5.43 -12.32 29.42
CA GLY A 159 5.27 -10.86 29.19
C GLY A 159 5.83 -10.30 27.88
N THR A 160 6.81 -10.95 27.24
CA THR A 160 7.57 -10.39 26.11
C THR A 160 7.24 -11.02 24.74
N HIS A 161 6.29 -11.96 24.71
CA HIS A 161 6.09 -12.82 23.54
C HIS A 161 5.55 -12.13 22.27
N GLY A 162 4.76 -11.04 22.38
CA GLY A 162 4.14 -10.41 21.22
C GLY A 162 5.14 -9.80 20.24
N LEU A 163 6.08 -8.97 20.74
CA LEU A 163 7.11 -8.34 19.90
C LEU A 163 8.03 -9.38 19.23
N ALA A 164 8.50 -10.34 20.00
CA ALA A 164 9.46 -11.32 19.50
C ALA A 164 8.84 -12.42 18.63
N THR A 165 7.59 -12.81 18.90
CA THR A 165 6.97 -13.97 18.23
C THR A 165 6.02 -13.63 17.09
N ILE A 166 5.58 -12.37 17.00
CA ILE A 166 4.65 -11.89 15.97
C ILE A 166 5.27 -10.74 15.18
N ILE A 167 5.67 -9.65 15.85
CA ILE A 167 6.14 -8.44 15.18
C ILE A 167 7.50 -8.70 14.50
N ALA A 168 8.47 -9.29 15.20
CA ALA A 168 9.78 -9.56 14.63
C ALA A 168 9.74 -10.51 13.44
N PRO A 169 9.04 -11.68 13.48
CA PRO A 169 8.90 -12.53 12.30
C PRO A 169 8.16 -11.86 11.14
N THR A 170 7.19 -10.99 11.41
CA THR A 170 6.51 -10.22 10.35
C THR A 170 7.48 -9.25 9.66
N PHE A 171 8.31 -8.53 10.41
CA PHE A 171 9.37 -7.71 9.82
C PHE A 171 10.44 -8.54 9.11
N GLU A 172 10.83 -9.67 9.67
CA GLU A 172 11.77 -10.57 9.04
C GLU A 172 11.24 -11.08 7.70
N ALA A 173 9.94 -11.37 7.61
CA ALA A 173 9.30 -11.73 6.35
C ALA A 173 9.43 -10.62 5.29
N VAL A 174 9.28 -9.34 5.66
CA VAL A 174 9.50 -8.22 4.76
C VAL A 174 10.95 -8.17 4.27
N VAL A 175 11.93 -8.34 5.17
CA VAL A 175 13.36 -8.34 4.80
C VAL A 175 13.69 -9.52 3.88
N GLU A 176 13.18 -10.71 4.16
CA GLU A 176 13.40 -11.88 3.31
C GLU A 176 12.78 -11.69 1.91
N ALA A 177 11.60 -11.04 1.83
CA ALA A 177 11.00 -10.67 0.55
C ALA A 177 11.85 -9.64 -0.23
N GLU A 178 12.37 -8.61 0.43
CA GLU A 178 13.30 -7.64 -0.18
C GLU A 178 14.57 -8.31 -0.71
N GLN A 179 15.00 -9.41 -0.09
CA GLN A 179 16.14 -10.23 -0.54
C GLN A 179 15.75 -11.29 -1.58
N LEU A 180 14.51 -11.26 -2.10
CA LEU A 180 13.98 -12.24 -3.07
C LEU A 180 13.96 -13.69 -2.53
N ARG A 181 13.73 -13.88 -1.23
CA ARG A 181 13.54 -15.18 -0.60
C ARG A 181 12.08 -15.41 -0.23
N LEU A 182 11.19 -15.32 -1.24
CA LEU A 182 9.73 -15.29 -1.03
C LEU A 182 9.20 -16.48 -0.25
N ALA A 183 9.63 -17.71 -0.57
CA ALA A 183 9.18 -18.91 0.15
C ALA A 183 9.52 -18.89 1.66
N VAL A 184 10.65 -18.27 2.04
CA VAL A 184 10.99 -18.06 3.46
C VAL A 184 10.12 -16.98 4.06
N ALA A 185 9.94 -15.87 3.35
CA ALA A 185 9.12 -14.75 3.76
C ALA A 185 7.66 -15.18 4.02
N THR A 186 7.06 -15.91 3.08
CA THR A 186 5.68 -16.41 3.18
C THR A 186 5.49 -17.35 4.36
N ARG A 187 6.44 -18.28 4.62
CA ARG A 187 6.39 -19.15 5.80
C ARG A 187 6.43 -18.35 7.12
N LEU A 188 7.33 -17.36 7.21
CA LEU A 188 7.44 -16.50 8.38
C LEU A 188 6.16 -15.69 8.62
N ALA A 189 5.63 -15.05 7.56
CA ALA A 189 4.40 -14.26 7.63
C ALA A 189 3.18 -15.11 8.02
N ARG A 190 3.04 -16.31 7.44
CA ARG A 190 1.96 -17.25 7.76
C ARG A 190 2.00 -17.67 9.23
N SER A 191 3.17 -18.07 9.72
CA SER A 191 3.35 -18.45 11.12
C SER A 191 3.11 -17.27 12.08
N ALA A 192 3.54 -16.07 11.71
CA ALA A 192 3.27 -14.86 12.50
C ALA A 192 1.77 -14.54 12.54
N HIS A 193 1.07 -14.65 11.41
CA HIS A 193 -0.37 -14.43 11.32
C HIS A 193 -1.16 -15.42 12.16
N GLU A 194 -0.89 -16.73 12.06
CA GLU A 194 -1.54 -17.78 12.84
C GLU A 194 -1.38 -17.54 14.36
N ARG A 195 -0.16 -17.20 14.79
CA ARG A 195 0.10 -16.85 16.20
C ARG A 195 -0.61 -15.58 16.63
N ALA A 196 -0.68 -14.56 15.76
CA ALA A 196 -1.38 -13.33 16.06
C ALA A 196 -2.89 -13.55 16.22
N VAL A 197 -3.51 -14.32 15.31
CA VAL A 197 -4.93 -14.72 15.41
C VAL A 197 -5.21 -15.47 16.71
N SER A 198 -4.38 -16.47 17.04
CA SER A 198 -4.53 -17.26 18.27
C SER A 198 -4.40 -16.42 19.55
N ARG A 199 -3.51 -15.42 19.54
CA ARG A 199 -3.20 -14.65 20.74
C ARG A 199 -4.07 -13.41 20.94
N PHE A 200 -4.35 -12.67 19.85
CA PHE A 200 -4.98 -11.35 19.89
C PHE A 200 -6.34 -11.32 19.17
N GLY A 201 -6.73 -12.42 18.54
CA GLY A 201 -7.93 -12.48 17.72
C GLY A 201 -7.72 -11.85 16.33
N LYS A 202 -8.67 -12.06 15.43
CA LYS A 202 -8.59 -11.66 14.02
C LYS A 202 -8.55 -10.15 13.80
N ARG A 203 -9.18 -9.36 14.68
CA ARG A 203 -9.36 -7.91 14.52
C ARG A 203 -8.32 -7.05 15.22
N SER A 204 -7.26 -7.65 15.77
CA SER A 204 -6.20 -6.87 16.42
C SER A 204 -5.25 -6.22 15.39
N PRO A 205 -4.66 -5.05 15.70
CA PRO A 205 -3.67 -4.43 14.82
C PRO A 205 -2.45 -5.32 14.53
N ALA A 206 -1.99 -6.09 15.52
CA ALA A 206 -0.89 -7.02 15.33
C ALA A 206 -1.23 -8.15 14.35
N THR A 207 -2.48 -8.67 14.39
CA THR A 207 -2.98 -9.64 13.43
C THR A 207 -3.13 -9.00 12.04
N ALA A 208 -3.68 -7.79 11.98
CA ALA A 208 -3.84 -7.05 10.74
C ALA A 208 -2.51 -6.81 10.02
N ARG A 209 -1.46 -6.42 10.76
CA ARG A 209 -0.11 -6.28 10.20
C ARG A 209 0.41 -7.59 9.58
N ALA A 210 0.31 -8.69 10.32
CA ALA A 210 0.77 -9.98 9.84
C ALA A 210 -0.06 -10.48 8.63
N ALA A 211 -1.39 -10.24 8.64
CA ALA A 211 -2.29 -10.57 7.54
C ALA A 211 -1.96 -9.81 6.25
N VAL A 212 -1.70 -8.50 6.36
CA VAL A 212 -1.39 -7.67 5.21
C VAL A 212 -0.04 -8.05 4.59
N VAL A 213 0.98 -8.31 5.41
CA VAL A 213 2.28 -8.78 4.91
C VAL A 213 2.14 -10.15 4.24
N LEU A 214 1.40 -11.09 4.85
CA LEU A 214 1.12 -12.38 4.24
C LEU A 214 0.37 -12.25 2.91
N ALA A 215 -0.64 -11.38 2.86
CA ALA A 215 -1.42 -11.16 1.65
C ALA A 215 -0.60 -10.58 0.50
N GLU A 216 0.33 -9.65 0.77
CA GLU A 216 1.25 -9.13 -0.27
C GLU A 216 2.18 -10.21 -0.82
N LEU A 217 2.72 -11.07 0.05
CA LEU A 217 3.59 -12.17 -0.37
C LEU A 217 2.84 -13.19 -1.23
N LEU A 218 1.63 -13.58 -0.81
CA LEU A 218 0.77 -14.46 -1.59
C LEU A 218 0.35 -13.82 -2.94
N TYR A 219 0.11 -12.51 -2.95
CA TYR A 219 -0.14 -11.79 -4.20
C TYR A 219 1.05 -11.87 -5.13
N GLU A 220 2.28 -11.66 -4.62
CA GLU A 220 3.49 -11.71 -5.43
C GLU A 220 3.76 -13.12 -5.99
N GLU A 221 3.41 -14.16 -5.24
CA GLU A 221 3.48 -15.56 -5.66
C GLU A 221 2.35 -15.97 -6.65
N GLY A 222 1.40 -15.07 -6.98
CA GLY A 222 0.25 -15.34 -7.85
C GLY A 222 -0.96 -15.99 -7.16
N HIS A 223 -0.92 -16.17 -5.85
CA HIS A 223 -2.04 -16.75 -5.06
C HIS A 223 -3.08 -15.68 -4.71
N ILE A 224 -3.97 -15.36 -5.65
CA ILE A 224 -4.88 -14.20 -5.56
C ILE A 224 -6.18 -14.49 -4.80
N ALA A 225 -6.61 -15.76 -4.75
CA ALA A 225 -7.91 -16.13 -4.20
C ALA A 225 -8.03 -15.76 -2.70
N GLY A 226 -9.08 -15.01 -2.33
CA GLY A 226 -9.40 -14.66 -0.95
C GLY A 226 -8.56 -13.55 -0.32
N LEU A 227 -7.60 -12.95 -1.05
CA LEU A 227 -6.75 -11.89 -0.50
C LEU A 227 -7.52 -10.62 -0.17
N ASP A 228 -8.52 -10.27 -0.97
CA ASP A 228 -9.39 -9.13 -0.71
C ASP A 228 -10.14 -9.29 0.63
N ALA A 229 -10.69 -10.47 0.90
CA ALA A 229 -11.36 -10.75 2.16
C ALA A 229 -10.40 -10.65 3.36
N LEU A 230 -9.19 -11.21 3.24
CA LEU A 230 -8.17 -11.17 4.29
C LEU A 230 -7.75 -9.73 4.62
N VAL A 231 -7.53 -8.88 3.61
CA VAL A 231 -7.12 -7.48 3.81
C VAL A 231 -8.30 -6.63 4.30
N MET A 232 -9.52 -6.84 3.78
CA MET A 232 -10.72 -6.11 4.23
C MET A 232 -11.06 -6.40 5.69
N GLU A 233 -10.92 -7.64 6.16
CA GLU A 233 -11.09 -7.99 7.59
C GLU A 233 -10.10 -7.20 8.48
N SER A 234 -8.92 -6.90 7.95
CA SER A 234 -7.85 -6.19 8.66
C SER A 234 -7.97 -4.65 8.60
N LEU A 235 -8.76 -4.09 7.67
CA LEU A 235 -8.70 -2.68 7.30
C LEU A 235 -9.02 -1.73 8.46
N THR A 236 -10.05 -2.02 9.27
CA THR A 236 -10.40 -1.19 10.43
C THR A 236 -9.25 -1.11 11.43
N ALA A 237 -8.63 -2.25 11.76
CA ALA A 237 -7.51 -2.29 12.69
C ALA A 237 -6.27 -1.55 12.13
N VAL A 238 -6.00 -1.68 10.84
CA VAL A 238 -4.92 -0.96 10.15
C VAL A 238 -5.12 0.57 10.21
N ARG A 239 -6.34 1.05 9.96
CA ARG A 239 -6.66 2.49 9.97
C ARG A 239 -6.50 3.15 11.34
N THR A 240 -6.76 2.39 12.41
CA THR A 240 -6.77 2.91 13.79
C THR A 240 -5.49 2.65 14.57
N SER A 241 -4.58 1.82 14.06
CA SER A 241 -3.37 1.38 14.78
C SER A 241 -2.28 2.44 14.93
N GLY A 242 -2.23 3.42 14.03
CA GLY A 242 -1.08 4.34 13.88
C GLY A 242 0.10 3.73 13.11
N ASP A 243 -0.04 2.52 12.55
CA ASP A 243 0.98 1.84 11.76
C ASP A 243 0.83 2.17 10.27
N ASN A 244 1.59 3.16 9.79
CA ASN A 244 1.51 3.63 8.42
C ASN A 244 1.95 2.57 7.39
N GLU A 245 2.89 1.71 7.76
CA GLU A 245 3.42 0.65 6.89
C GLU A 245 2.33 -0.39 6.56
N SER A 246 1.57 -0.80 7.57
CA SER A 246 0.43 -1.71 7.36
C SER A 246 -0.70 -1.03 6.59
N ALA A 247 -0.94 0.26 6.82
CA ALA A 247 -1.94 1.01 6.08
C ALA A 247 -1.58 1.11 4.59
N LEU A 248 -0.35 1.53 4.29
CA LEU A 248 0.17 1.61 2.93
C LEU A 248 0.02 0.27 2.18
N ARG A 249 0.46 -0.83 2.81
CA ARG A 249 0.38 -2.18 2.22
C ARG A 249 -1.05 -2.61 1.94
N ALA A 250 -1.96 -2.39 2.90
CA ALA A 250 -3.37 -2.77 2.77
C ALA A 250 -4.03 -2.03 1.59
N TYR A 251 -3.91 -0.71 1.55
CA TYR A 251 -4.53 0.10 0.50
C TYR A 251 -3.91 -0.16 -0.88
N ARG A 252 -2.58 -0.32 -0.95
CA ARG A 252 -1.87 -0.68 -2.18
C ARG A 252 -2.35 -2.03 -2.74
N LEU A 253 -2.46 -3.04 -1.88
CA LEU A 253 -2.89 -4.36 -2.31
C LEU A 253 -4.36 -4.36 -2.73
N LEU A 254 -5.26 -3.71 -2.00
CA LEU A 254 -6.66 -3.59 -2.38
C LEU A 254 -6.84 -2.87 -3.72
N ALA A 255 -6.09 -1.79 -3.96
CA ALA A 255 -6.11 -1.09 -5.23
C ALA A 255 -5.62 -1.97 -6.40
N ARG A 256 -4.53 -2.73 -6.21
CA ARG A 256 -4.03 -3.68 -7.21
C ARG A 256 -5.03 -4.80 -7.48
N LEU A 257 -5.65 -5.36 -6.44
CA LEU A 257 -6.68 -6.40 -6.60
C LEU A 257 -7.93 -5.88 -7.34
N ALA A 258 -8.34 -4.64 -7.09
CA ALA A 258 -9.43 -3.99 -7.82
C ALA A 258 -9.06 -3.76 -9.29
N ALA A 259 -7.88 -3.20 -9.58
CA ALA A 259 -7.38 -2.98 -10.93
C ALA A 259 -7.25 -4.29 -11.71
N ARG A 260 -6.74 -5.37 -11.08
CA ARG A 260 -6.65 -6.71 -11.67
C ARG A 260 -8.01 -7.27 -12.10
N ARG A 261 -9.10 -6.89 -11.41
CA ARG A 261 -10.48 -7.25 -11.79
C ARG A 261 -11.08 -6.34 -12.87
N GLY A 262 -10.34 -5.35 -13.32
CA GLY A 262 -10.79 -4.36 -14.29
C GLY A 262 -11.61 -3.21 -13.68
N ASP A 263 -11.70 -3.13 -12.36
CA ASP A 263 -12.41 -2.05 -11.67
C ASP A 263 -11.43 -0.91 -11.31
N THR A 264 -10.93 -0.25 -12.35
CA THR A 264 -9.95 0.84 -12.20
C THR A 264 -10.52 2.01 -11.42
N GLU A 265 -11.80 2.36 -11.60
CA GLU A 265 -12.43 3.47 -10.88
C GLU A 265 -12.50 3.16 -9.36
N PHE A 266 -12.81 1.93 -8.99
CA PHE A 266 -12.79 1.52 -7.59
C PHE A 266 -11.35 1.49 -7.03
N ALA A 267 -10.37 1.07 -7.81
CA ALA A 267 -8.96 1.16 -7.42
C ALA A 267 -8.53 2.61 -7.16
N LEU A 268 -8.92 3.54 -8.04
CA LEU A 268 -8.66 4.97 -7.88
C LEU A 268 -9.37 5.56 -6.63
N LEU A 269 -10.57 5.09 -6.30
CA LEU A 269 -11.29 5.49 -5.09
C LEU A 269 -10.56 5.01 -3.82
N ILE A 270 -10.10 3.76 -3.79
CA ILE A 270 -9.28 3.20 -2.70
C ILE A 270 -8.04 4.05 -2.48
N LEU A 271 -7.35 4.45 -3.55
CA LEU A 271 -6.14 5.28 -3.45
C LEU A 271 -6.44 6.71 -2.97
N LYS A 272 -7.58 7.30 -3.36
CA LYS A 272 -8.03 8.59 -2.81
C LYS A 272 -8.29 8.51 -1.31
N GLU A 273 -8.87 7.41 -0.83
CA GLU A 273 -9.06 7.19 0.60
C GLU A 273 -7.71 7.03 1.33
N ALA A 274 -6.76 6.33 0.72
CA ALA A 274 -5.39 6.23 1.21
C ALA A 274 -4.70 7.60 1.32
N GLU A 275 -4.85 8.47 0.29
CA GLU A 275 -4.34 9.83 0.29
C GLU A 275 -4.98 10.68 1.41
N ALA A 276 -6.30 10.56 1.62
CA ALA A 276 -7.00 11.27 2.68
C ALA A 276 -6.52 10.85 4.08
N LEU A 277 -6.33 9.54 4.30
CA LEU A 277 -5.77 9.01 5.54
C LEU A 277 -4.31 9.49 5.75
N ALA A 278 -3.50 9.47 4.70
CA ALA A 278 -2.13 9.93 4.73
C ALA A 278 -2.03 11.42 5.09
N ALA A 279 -2.89 12.26 4.49
CA ALA A 279 -2.97 13.69 4.80
C ALA A 279 -3.41 13.96 6.25
N ALA A 280 -4.41 13.21 6.75
CA ALA A 280 -4.89 13.37 8.13
C ALA A 280 -3.87 12.95 9.20
N ARG A 281 -2.85 12.18 8.81
CA ARG A 281 -1.85 11.60 9.69
C ARG A 281 -0.41 12.07 9.43
N ASP A 282 -0.20 12.98 8.48
CA ASP A 282 1.11 13.43 8.01
C ASP A 282 2.03 12.27 7.55
N TRP A 283 1.44 11.28 6.86
CA TRP A 283 2.16 10.12 6.34
C TRP A 283 2.65 10.36 4.90
N THR A 284 3.72 11.13 4.75
CA THR A 284 4.26 11.56 3.45
C THR A 284 4.62 10.41 2.52
N GLY A 285 5.24 9.34 3.04
CA GLY A 285 5.56 8.14 2.26
C GLY A 285 4.33 7.41 1.73
N MET A 286 3.26 7.27 2.55
CA MET A 286 2.00 6.68 2.09
C MET A 286 1.32 7.54 1.03
N MET A 287 1.38 8.88 1.17
CA MET A 287 0.88 9.81 0.16
C MET A 287 1.59 9.61 -1.19
N ALA A 288 2.92 9.60 -1.19
CA ALA A 288 3.71 9.45 -2.41
C ALA A 288 3.48 8.10 -3.11
N GLU A 289 3.49 7.00 -2.36
CA GLU A 289 3.23 5.66 -2.90
C GLU A 289 1.80 5.51 -3.47
N SER A 290 0.80 6.11 -2.81
CA SER A 290 -0.59 6.11 -3.30
C SER A 290 -0.71 6.90 -4.61
N LEU A 291 -0.08 8.08 -4.67
CA LEU A 291 -0.02 8.90 -5.89
C LEU A 291 0.74 8.19 -7.02
N MET A 292 1.84 7.52 -6.71
CA MET A 292 2.63 6.76 -7.69
C MET A 292 1.80 5.61 -8.30
N LEU A 293 1.12 4.81 -7.48
CA LEU A 293 0.26 3.74 -7.99
C LEU A 293 -0.93 4.31 -8.79
N ARG A 294 -1.46 5.45 -8.35
CA ARG A 294 -2.52 6.15 -9.08
C ARG A 294 -2.03 6.68 -10.43
N THR A 295 -0.81 7.21 -10.51
CA THR A 295 -0.15 7.58 -11.77
C THR A 295 -0.12 6.38 -12.72
N GLN A 296 0.36 5.23 -12.26
CA GLN A 296 0.42 4.01 -13.07
C GLN A 296 -0.95 3.57 -13.60
N LEU A 297 -1.99 3.56 -12.73
CA LEU A 297 -3.35 3.18 -13.13
C LEU A 297 -3.94 4.15 -14.17
N LEU A 298 -3.72 5.45 -14.00
CA LEU A 298 -4.17 6.47 -14.92
C LEU A 298 -3.48 6.37 -16.29
N LEU A 299 -2.17 6.10 -16.31
CA LEU A 299 -1.43 5.86 -17.55
C LEU A 299 -1.95 4.61 -18.30
N ASN A 300 -2.26 3.54 -17.58
CA ASN A 300 -2.85 2.33 -18.19
C ASN A 300 -4.23 2.59 -18.81
N GLU A 301 -4.98 3.59 -18.35
CA GLU A 301 -6.26 4.03 -18.93
C GLU A 301 -6.09 5.14 -19.99
N GLY A 302 -4.86 5.56 -20.31
CA GLY A 302 -4.57 6.65 -21.23
C GLY A 302 -4.89 8.05 -20.68
N ARG A 303 -5.12 8.19 -19.39
CA ARG A 303 -5.43 9.46 -18.69
C ARG A 303 -4.14 10.20 -18.31
N THR A 304 -3.33 10.54 -19.30
CA THR A 304 -1.98 11.09 -19.11
C THR A 304 -1.98 12.38 -18.31
N ARG A 305 -2.90 13.31 -18.57
CA ARG A 305 -2.96 14.58 -17.84
C ARG A 305 -3.24 14.41 -16.35
N ASP A 306 -4.12 13.48 -16.00
CA ASP A 306 -4.41 13.17 -14.59
C ASP A 306 -3.19 12.53 -13.89
N ALA A 307 -2.43 11.72 -14.64
CA ALA A 307 -1.17 11.13 -14.18
C ALA A 307 -0.08 12.19 -13.95
N GLU A 308 0.04 13.18 -14.83
CA GLU A 308 0.95 14.34 -14.66
C GLU A 308 0.64 15.11 -13.38
N ILE A 309 -0.63 15.41 -13.10
CA ILE A 309 -1.05 16.08 -11.86
C ILE A 309 -0.63 15.27 -10.61
N CYS A 310 -0.77 13.94 -10.65
CA CYS A 310 -0.30 13.09 -9.55
C CYS A 310 1.22 13.20 -9.38
N THR A 311 1.98 13.19 -10.48
CA THR A 311 3.44 13.28 -10.49
C THR A 311 3.92 14.64 -9.96
N GLU A 312 3.29 15.75 -10.34
CA GLU A 312 3.56 17.09 -9.79
C GLU A 312 3.34 17.17 -8.27
N ARG A 313 2.31 16.48 -7.77
CA ARG A 313 2.08 16.40 -6.31
C ARG A 313 3.19 15.62 -5.60
N ILE A 314 3.68 14.52 -6.20
CA ILE A 314 4.84 13.77 -5.65
C ILE A 314 6.09 14.64 -5.69
N GLU A 315 6.32 15.41 -6.76
CA GLU A 315 7.44 16.32 -6.89
C GLU A 315 7.43 17.39 -5.79
N LYS A 316 6.27 17.97 -5.50
CA LYS A 316 6.13 18.93 -4.39
C LYS A 316 6.55 18.33 -3.06
N LEU A 317 6.07 17.11 -2.74
CA LEU A 317 6.49 16.40 -1.53
C LEU A 317 8.00 16.11 -1.51
N ALA A 318 8.56 15.67 -2.64
CA ALA A 318 9.99 15.39 -2.74
C ALA A 318 10.87 16.64 -2.58
N ARG A 319 10.41 17.83 -3.01
CA ARG A 319 11.10 19.10 -2.76
C ARG A 319 11.02 19.52 -1.30
N GLU A 320 9.84 19.37 -0.68
CA GLU A 320 9.61 19.72 0.73
C GLU A 320 10.45 18.84 1.68
N PHE A 321 10.57 17.55 1.37
CA PHE A 321 11.33 16.56 2.14
C PHE A 321 12.55 16.06 1.34
N SER A 322 13.43 16.98 0.93
CA SER A 322 14.54 16.71 0.01
C SER A 322 15.55 15.66 0.51
N SER A 323 15.66 15.46 1.83
CA SER A 323 16.51 14.44 2.45
C SER A 323 15.90 13.03 2.43
N ASP A 324 14.61 12.87 2.08
CA ASP A 324 13.95 11.57 2.02
C ASP A 324 14.21 10.90 0.66
N GLY A 325 15.16 9.99 0.64
CA GLY A 325 15.53 9.25 -0.57
C GLY A 325 14.43 8.33 -1.10
N ALA A 326 13.41 7.97 -0.31
CA ALA A 326 12.28 7.17 -0.78
C ALA A 326 11.30 8.05 -1.57
N LEU A 327 11.05 9.27 -1.11
CA LEU A 327 10.23 10.25 -1.85
C LEU A 327 10.90 10.64 -3.18
N GLN A 328 12.22 10.85 -3.19
CA GLN A 328 12.97 11.11 -4.41
C GLN A 328 12.85 9.95 -5.41
N ALA A 329 12.94 8.71 -4.93
CA ALA A 329 12.79 7.53 -5.77
C ALA A 329 11.37 7.38 -6.33
N SER A 330 10.34 7.64 -5.51
CA SER A 330 8.94 7.61 -5.94
C SER A 330 8.67 8.67 -7.02
N HIS A 331 9.19 9.90 -6.84
CA HIS A 331 9.08 10.96 -7.85
C HIS A 331 9.78 10.58 -9.15
N ALA A 332 11.04 10.11 -9.08
CA ALA A 332 11.81 9.72 -10.25
C ALA A 332 11.12 8.60 -11.05
N LEU A 333 10.58 7.60 -10.36
CA LEU A 333 9.86 6.49 -10.99
C LEU A 333 8.56 6.97 -11.66
N ALA A 334 7.74 7.77 -10.97
CA ALA A 334 6.49 8.31 -11.52
C ALA A 334 6.76 9.16 -12.77
N ARG A 335 7.77 10.04 -12.72
CA ARG A 335 8.19 10.87 -13.85
C ARG A 335 8.67 10.04 -15.04
N ALA A 336 9.48 9.00 -14.80
CA ALA A 336 9.92 8.11 -15.86
C ALA A 336 8.74 7.40 -16.53
N GLN A 337 7.76 6.93 -15.77
CA GLN A 337 6.55 6.29 -16.31
C GLN A 337 5.73 7.25 -17.18
N VAL A 338 5.57 8.51 -16.77
CA VAL A 338 4.88 9.53 -17.56
C VAL A 338 5.63 9.79 -18.88
N LEU A 339 6.96 9.97 -18.83
CA LEU A 339 7.77 10.18 -20.04
C LEU A 339 7.66 9.02 -21.03
N ILE A 340 7.73 7.78 -20.55
CA ILE A 340 7.55 6.59 -21.38
C ILE A 340 6.16 6.59 -22.04
N ALA A 341 5.11 6.86 -21.30
CA ALA A 341 3.75 6.88 -21.77
C ALA A 341 3.44 8.03 -22.75
N THR A 342 4.19 9.14 -22.66
CA THR A 342 4.08 10.30 -23.57
C THR A 342 4.98 10.21 -24.81
N GLY A 343 5.73 9.11 -24.95
CA GLY A 343 6.59 8.86 -26.10
C GLY A 343 8.07 9.22 -25.93
N ASP A 344 8.47 9.85 -24.80
CA ASP A 344 9.87 10.07 -24.46
C ASP A 344 10.46 8.90 -23.66
N ALA A 345 10.49 7.72 -24.29
CA ALA A 345 11.05 6.52 -23.67
C ALA A 345 12.56 6.66 -23.35
N ARG A 346 13.31 7.45 -24.12
CA ARG A 346 14.74 7.74 -23.87
C ARG A 346 14.93 8.55 -22.59
N GLY A 347 14.14 9.60 -22.40
CA GLY A 347 14.11 10.38 -21.17
C GLY A 347 13.76 9.53 -19.95
N GLY A 348 12.75 8.67 -20.08
CA GLY A 348 12.37 7.70 -19.07
C GLY A 348 13.49 6.73 -18.72
N ALA A 349 14.16 6.13 -19.72
CA ALA A 349 15.29 5.22 -19.52
C ALA A 349 16.47 5.89 -18.81
N ARG A 350 16.77 7.15 -19.12
CA ARG A 350 17.83 7.91 -18.44
C ARG A 350 17.53 8.06 -16.95
N ILE A 351 16.32 8.49 -16.59
CA ILE A 351 15.91 8.63 -15.17
C ILE A 351 15.98 7.28 -14.45
N LEU A 352 15.54 6.20 -15.09
CA LEU A 352 15.57 4.86 -14.49
C LEU A 352 16.99 4.34 -14.28
N ARG A 353 17.94 4.61 -15.19
CA ARG A 353 19.36 4.28 -15.00
C ARG A 353 19.97 5.06 -13.83
N GLU A 354 19.68 6.35 -13.72
CA GLU A 354 20.12 7.19 -12.58
C GLU A 354 19.56 6.65 -11.26
N LEU A 355 18.29 6.27 -11.23
CA LEU A 355 17.63 5.69 -10.06
C LEU A 355 18.20 4.33 -9.70
N GLN A 356 18.51 3.47 -10.68
CA GLN A 356 19.15 2.17 -10.47
C GLN A 356 20.55 2.35 -9.88
N ALA A 357 21.35 3.28 -10.40
CA ALA A 357 22.68 3.60 -9.86
C ALA A 357 22.60 4.12 -8.42
N ALA A 358 21.68 5.04 -8.11
CA ALA A 358 21.44 5.57 -6.76
C ALA A 358 20.91 4.51 -5.77
N SER A 359 20.31 3.44 -6.28
CA SER A 359 19.80 2.32 -5.48
C SER A 359 20.83 1.20 -5.30
N SER A 360 21.92 1.24 -6.04
CA SER A 360 23.01 0.28 -5.94
C SER A 360 23.60 0.26 -4.53
N GLY A 361 23.77 -0.93 -3.95
CA GLY A 361 24.28 -1.10 -2.58
C GLY A 361 23.21 -1.04 -1.47
N LYS A 362 21.96 -0.61 -1.75
CA LYS A 362 20.88 -0.58 -0.73
C LYS A 362 20.35 -1.96 -0.33
N ARG A 363 20.90 -3.04 -0.90
CA ARG A 363 20.53 -4.44 -0.60
C ARG A 363 19.02 -4.71 -0.61
N ASN A 364 18.28 -4.03 -1.52
CA ASN A 364 16.86 -4.32 -1.80
C ASN A 364 16.75 -4.93 -3.20
N ASN A 365 16.94 -6.24 -3.28
CA ASN A 365 16.96 -6.97 -4.54
C ASN A 365 15.60 -6.97 -5.24
N TYR A 366 14.50 -6.96 -4.48
CA TYR A 366 13.16 -6.88 -5.04
C TYR A 366 12.92 -5.52 -5.72
N TRP A 367 13.37 -4.42 -5.12
CA TRP A 367 13.31 -3.10 -5.74
C TRP A 367 14.17 -3.02 -6.99
N ALA A 368 15.40 -3.57 -6.93
CA ALA A 368 16.29 -3.64 -8.09
C ALA A 368 15.65 -4.42 -9.25
N LEU A 369 15.00 -5.55 -8.97
CA LEU A 369 14.26 -6.33 -9.98
C LEU A 369 13.15 -5.50 -10.62
N ARG A 370 12.34 -4.80 -9.83
CA ARG A 370 11.28 -3.91 -10.36
C ARG A 370 11.83 -2.80 -11.24
N LEU A 371 12.91 -2.14 -10.81
CA LEU A 371 13.57 -1.11 -11.61
C LEU A 371 14.11 -1.67 -12.94
N SER A 372 14.70 -2.87 -12.92
CA SER A 372 15.17 -3.53 -14.15
C SER A 372 14.03 -3.79 -15.13
N LEU A 373 12.84 -4.15 -14.66
CA LEU A 373 11.67 -4.34 -15.53
C LEU A 373 11.17 -3.01 -16.12
N HIS A 374 11.10 -1.94 -15.34
CA HIS A 374 10.74 -0.62 -15.86
C HIS A 374 11.77 -0.10 -16.87
N LEU A 375 13.06 -0.33 -16.60
CA LEU A 375 14.12 0.05 -17.52
C LEU A 375 14.10 -0.79 -18.80
N ALA A 376 13.85 -2.10 -18.70
CA ALA A 376 13.68 -2.96 -19.88
C ALA A 376 12.51 -2.47 -20.76
N ASP A 377 11.36 -2.13 -20.15
CA ASP A 377 10.20 -1.60 -20.87
C ASP A 377 10.53 -0.28 -21.61
N ALA A 378 11.26 0.63 -20.95
CA ALA A 378 11.70 1.88 -21.54
C ALA A 378 12.70 1.67 -22.70
N LEU A 379 13.67 0.77 -22.54
CA LEU A 379 14.66 0.43 -23.56
C LEU A 379 14.00 -0.17 -24.82
N LEU A 380 13.09 -1.11 -24.61
CA LEU A 380 12.31 -1.69 -25.71
C LEU A 380 11.48 -0.62 -26.42
N GLY A 381 10.85 0.28 -25.67
CA GLY A 381 10.07 1.40 -26.22
C GLY A 381 10.87 2.43 -27.00
N CYS A 382 12.18 2.61 -26.72
CA CYS A 382 13.03 3.50 -27.52
C CYS A 382 13.82 2.79 -28.62
N GLY A 383 13.61 1.48 -28.83
CA GLY A 383 14.23 0.70 -29.89
C GLY A 383 15.52 -0.02 -29.50
N ASP A 384 15.99 0.09 -28.27
CA ASP A 384 17.16 -0.60 -27.74
C ASP A 384 16.87 -2.08 -27.42
N GLN A 385 16.53 -2.84 -28.48
CA GLN A 385 16.06 -4.22 -28.37
C GLN A 385 17.06 -5.16 -27.71
N ALA A 386 18.35 -5.00 -28.00
CA ALA A 386 19.40 -5.88 -27.48
C ALA A 386 19.57 -5.73 -25.96
N GLU A 387 19.69 -4.48 -25.47
CA GLU A 387 19.87 -4.19 -24.04
C GLU A 387 18.59 -4.52 -23.27
N GLY A 388 17.40 -4.09 -23.79
CA GLY A 388 16.11 -4.37 -23.17
C GLY A 388 15.83 -5.86 -23.02
N ARG A 389 16.13 -6.66 -24.08
CA ARG A 389 16.01 -8.12 -24.05
C ARG A 389 16.96 -8.76 -23.02
N ALA A 390 18.25 -8.37 -23.01
CA ALA A 390 19.24 -8.90 -22.07
C ALA A 390 18.80 -8.63 -20.62
N MET A 391 18.34 -7.42 -20.34
CA MET A 391 17.85 -7.02 -19.03
C MET A 391 16.61 -7.81 -18.61
N LEU A 392 15.65 -8.01 -19.50
CA LEU A 392 14.46 -8.82 -19.21
C LEU A 392 14.82 -10.27 -18.94
N VAL A 393 15.69 -10.89 -19.74
CA VAL A 393 16.13 -12.28 -19.51
C VAL A 393 16.83 -12.44 -18.18
N GLN A 394 17.69 -11.50 -17.80
CA GLN A 394 18.33 -11.49 -16.47
C GLN A 394 17.28 -11.35 -15.35
N ALA A 395 16.32 -10.45 -15.51
CA ALA A 395 15.24 -10.28 -14.54
C ALA A 395 14.39 -11.55 -14.39
N LEU A 396 14.07 -12.23 -15.50
CA LEU A 396 13.34 -13.52 -15.50
C LEU A 396 14.10 -14.62 -14.77
N GLN A 397 15.43 -14.74 -14.97
CA GLN A 397 16.24 -15.72 -14.25
C GLN A 397 16.21 -15.49 -12.74
N VAL A 398 16.31 -14.23 -12.31
CA VAL A 398 16.23 -13.85 -10.90
C VAL A 398 14.83 -14.11 -10.36
N GLY A 399 13.79 -13.68 -11.09
CA GLY A 399 12.39 -13.82 -10.68
C GLY A 399 11.94 -15.27 -10.56
N ALA A 400 12.27 -16.12 -11.54
CA ALA A 400 11.94 -17.54 -11.51
C ALA A 400 12.54 -18.27 -10.30
N ARG A 401 13.83 -18.02 -9.98
CA ARG A 401 14.49 -18.58 -8.80
C ARG A 401 13.88 -18.11 -7.48
N ALA A 402 13.38 -16.87 -7.46
CA ALA A 402 12.80 -16.25 -6.28
C ALA A 402 11.31 -16.59 -6.09
N GLY A 403 10.62 -17.11 -7.10
CA GLY A 403 9.17 -17.31 -7.10
C GLY A 403 8.37 -16.01 -7.27
N VAL A 404 8.99 -14.95 -7.82
CA VAL A 404 8.32 -13.68 -8.14
C VAL A 404 7.44 -13.90 -9.36
N HIS A 405 6.16 -13.65 -9.27
CA HIS A 405 5.21 -13.90 -10.37
C HIS A 405 4.45 -12.63 -10.77
N GLN A 406 3.75 -12.02 -9.82
CA GLN A 406 2.83 -10.93 -10.11
C GLN A 406 3.54 -9.67 -10.66
N THR A 407 4.76 -9.39 -10.22
CA THR A 407 5.57 -8.28 -10.74
C THR A 407 5.78 -8.38 -12.26
N PHE A 408 5.92 -9.60 -12.82
CA PHE A 408 6.02 -9.81 -14.27
C PHE A 408 4.64 -9.78 -14.97
N VAL A 409 3.60 -10.24 -14.29
CA VAL A 409 2.22 -10.14 -14.81
C VAL A 409 1.82 -8.67 -14.95
N ASP A 410 2.22 -7.80 -14.04
CA ASP A 410 1.93 -6.36 -14.03
C ASP A 410 2.94 -5.51 -14.85
N ALA A 411 3.92 -6.13 -15.52
CA ALA A 411 4.95 -5.43 -16.29
C ALA A 411 4.36 -4.65 -17.50
N GLY A 412 5.12 -3.66 -18.00
CA GLY A 412 4.71 -2.78 -19.08
C GLY A 412 4.41 -3.48 -20.41
N ALA A 413 3.90 -2.71 -21.36
CA ALA A 413 3.41 -3.24 -22.65
C ALA A 413 4.54 -3.85 -23.51
N HIS A 414 5.69 -3.17 -23.61
CA HIS A 414 6.82 -3.65 -24.42
C HIS A 414 7.46 -4.91 -23.83
N VAL A 415 7.54 -4.99 -22.49
CA VAL A 415 7.96 -6.23 -21.81
C VAL A 415 6.99 -7.38 -22.11
N ALA A 416 5.68 -7.10 -22.10
CA ALA A 416 4.67 -8.11 -22.40
C ALA A 416 4.77 -8.64 -23.85
N GLU A 417 5.01 -7.76 -24.81
CA GLU A 417 5.21 -8.13 -26.22
C GLU A 417 6.47 -8.99 -26.38
N LEU A 418 7.56 -8.63 -25.69
CA LEU A 418 8.78 -9.42 -25.73
C LEU A 418 8.59 -10.78 -25.05
N LEU A 419 7.84 -10.88 -23.95
CA LEU A 419 7.52 -12.18 -23.31
C LEU A 419 6.78 -13.12 -24.26
N LEU A 420 5.80 -12.60 -25.03
CA LEU A 420 5.10 -13.36 -26.09
C LEU A 420 6.09 -13.84 -27.15
N SER A 421 6.90 -12.93 -27.70
CA SER A 421 7.92 -13.27 -28.71
C SER A 421 8.91 -14.33 -28.20
N LEU A 422 9.34 -14.24 -26.93
CA LEU A 422 10.24 -15.22 -26.32
C LEU A 422 9.59 -16.60 -26.12
N HIS A 423 8.29 -16.62 -25.83
CA HIS A 423 7.52 -17.85 -25.65
C HIS A 423 7.30 -18.59 -26.96
N ASP A 424 6.93 -17.84 -28.01
CA ASP A 424 6.59 -18.37 -29.34
C ASP A 424 7.82 -18.77 -30.17
N ALA A 425 9.00 -18.20 -29.86
CA ALA A 425 10.24 -18.50 -30.57
C ALA A 425 10.66 -19.97 -30.38
N THR A 426 11.25 -20.55 -31.44
CA THR A 426 11.80 -21.91 -31.33
C THR A 426 12.93 -21.97 -30.31
N PRO A 427 13.23 -23.14 -29.71
CA PRO A 427 14.34 -23.27 -28.76
C PRO A 427 15.70 -22.86 -29.33
N GLN A 428 15.88 -23.00 -30.65
CA GLN A 428 17.12 -22.64 -31.35
C GLN A 428 17.24 -21.13 -31.58
N ASP A 429 16.13 -20.43 -31.82
CA ASP A 429 16.11 -18.99 -32.11
C ASP A 429 16.10 -18.13 -30.84
N SER A 430 15.52 -18.63 -29.74
CA SER A 430 15.27 -17.80 -28.57
C SER A 430 16.52 -17.53 -27.74
N ARG A 431 17.56 -18.36 -27.80
CA ARG A 431 18.72 -18.34 -26.85
C ARG A 431 18.29 -18.22 -25.38
N LEU A 432 17.07 -18.64 -25.08
CA LEU A 432 16.47 -18.56 -23.74
C LEU A 432 16.84 -19.84 -22.97
N PRO A 433 17.25 -19.73 -21.68
CA PRO A 433 17.40 -20.90 -20.82
C PRO A 433 16.11 -21.74 -20.80
N PRO A 434 16.20 -23.07 -21.06
CA PRO A 434 15.00 -23.92 -21.19
C PRO A 434 14.06 -23.86 -19.99
N GLU A 435 14.60 -23.68 -18.78
CA GLU A 435 13.86 -23.57 -17.53
C GLU A 435 12.97 -22.32 -17.43
N LEU A 436 13.21 -21.28 -18.23
CA LEU A 436 12.39 -20.06 -18.21
C LEU A 436 11.12 -20.18 -19.03
N ARG A 437 11.04 -21.10 -19.97
CA ARG A 437 9.87 -21.22 -20.86
C ARG A 437 8.57 -21.57 -20.10
N PRO A 438 8.53 -22.55 -19.18
CA PRO A 438 7.34 -22.80 -18.37
C PRO A 438 6.96 -21.61 -17.50
N TYR A 439 7.95 -20.91 -16.95
CA TYR A 439 7.72 -19.71 -16.13
C TYR A 439 7.12 -18.55 -16.95
N ILE A 440 7.63 -18.28 -18.15
CA ILE A 440 7.05 -17.29 -19.07
C ILE A 440 5.63 -17.70 -19.43
N GLY A 441 5.39 -18.99 -19.73
CA GLY A 441 4.06 -19.51 -20.04
C GLY A 441 3.06 -19.21 -18.92
N SER A 442 3.41 -19.50 -17.67
CA SER A 442 2.52 -19.20 -16.53
C SER A 442 2.22 -17.70 -16.36
N ILE A 443 3.19 -16.82 -16.61
CA ILE A 443 3.00 -15.36 -16.59
C ILE A 443 2.02 -14.93 -17.69
N LEU A 444 2.19 -15.46 -18.90
CA LEU A 444 1.35 -15.13 -20.04
C LEU A 444 -0.08 -15.64 -19.88
N GLU A 445 -0.27 -16.84 -19.33
CA GLU A 445 -1.59 -17.40 -19.00
C GLU A 445 -2.33 -16.50 -18.00
N ASP A 446 -1.66 -16.05 -16.95
CA ASP A 446 -2.26 -15.15 -15.95
C ASP A 446 -2.59 -13.78 -16.56
N ARG A 447 -1.72 -13.23 -17.41
CA ARG A 447 -2.00 -12.00 -18.16
C ARG A 447 -3.20 -12.15 -19.07
N ALA A 448 -3.30 -13.27 -19.80
CA ALA A 448 -4.44 -13.55 -20.68
C ALA A 448 -5.75 -13.67 -19.88
N GLN A 449 -5.74 -14.39 -18.76
CA GLN A 449 -6.89 -14.49 -17.86
C GLN A 449 -7.29 -13.13 -17.27
N GLN A 450 -6.31 -12.29 -16.92
CA GLN A 450 -6.58 -10.94 -16.43
C GLN A 450 -7.22 -10.09 -17.52
N ARG A 451 -6.68 -10.11 -18.76
CA ARG A 451 -7.27 -9.41 -19.91
C ARG A 451 -8.67 -9.89 -20.26
N ALA A 452 -8.92 -11.20 -20.21
CA ALA A 452 -10.25 -11.76 -20.45
C ALA A 452 -11.29 -11.35 -19.40
N ARG A 453 -10.86 -11.05 -18.18
CA ARG A 453 -11.71 -10.53 -17.09
C ARG A 453 -11.91 -9.02 -17.17
N LEU A 454 -11.07 -8.30 -17.91
CA LEU A 454 -11.27 -6.88 -18.13
C LEU A 454 -12.53 -6.69 -18.98
N PRO A 455 -13.58 -6.02 -18.49
CA PRO A 455 -14.72 -5.72 -19.31
C PRO A 455 -14.26 -4.88 -20.50
N THR A 456 -14.76 -5.19 -21.69
CA THR A 456 -14.53 -4.33 -22.87
C THR A 456 -14.98 -2.92 -22.53
N ARG A 457 -14.46 -1.89 -23.21
CA ARG A 457 -14.85 -0.49 -22.96
C ARG A 457 -16.38 -0.32 -23.01
N ALA A 458 -17.04 -1.02 -23.94
CA ALA A 458 -18.49 -1.08 -24.04
C ALA A 458 -19.12 -1.76 -22.81
N SER A 459 -18.60 -2.91 -22.36
CA SER A 459 -19.08 -3.65 -21.20
C SER A 459 -18.89 -2.89 -19.88
N ARG A 460 -17.79 -2.15 -19.73
CA ARG A 460 -17.54 -1.30 -18.54
C ARG A 460 -18.59 -0.20 -18.38
N VAL A 461 -18.97 0.42 -19.49
CA VAL A 461 -19.99 1.47 -19.50
C VAL A 461 -21.37 0.86 -19.27
N THR A 462 -21.67 -0.29 -19.87
CA THR A 462 -22.94 -1.01 -19.69
C THR A 462 -23.14 -1.46 -18.25
N GLU A 463 -22.10 -2.00 -17.59
CA GLU A 463 -22.15 -2.37 -16.17
C GLU A 463 -22.20 -1.16 -15.22
N SER A 464 -21.76 0.01 -15.66
CA SER A 464 -21.75 1.24 -14.86
C SER A 464 -23.07 2.02 -14.92
N LEU A 465 -23.83 1.92 -16.01
CA LEU A 465 -25.14 2.54 -16.13
C LEU A 465 -26.20 1.69 -15.42
N SER A 466 -26.98 2.31 -14.56
CA SER A 466 -28.15 1.64 -13.95
C SER A 466 -29.23 1.39 -15.02
N PRO A 467 -30.18 0.46 -14.80
CA PRO A 467 -31.31 0.25 -15.72
C PRO A 467 -32.10 1.52 -16.02
N ARG A 468 -32.20 2.42 -15.03
CA ARG A 468 -32.85 3.73 -15.19
C ARG A 468 -32.03 4.70 -16.02
N GLU A 469 -30.71 4.74 -15.85
CA GLU A 469 -29.81 5.56 -16.66
C GLU A 469 -29.80 5.08 -18.12
N HIS A 470 -29.85 3.76 -18.36
CA HIS A 470 -30.05 3.21 -19.72
C HIS A 470 -31.35 3.67 -20.37
N SER A 471 -32.48 3.64 -19.63
CA SER A 471 -33.76 4.12 -20.14
C SER A 471 -33.70 5.60 -20.48
N VAL A 472 -33.11 6.42 -19.59
CA VAL A 472 -32.90 7.85 -19.83
C VAL A 472 -32.01 8.09 -21.05
N LEU A 473 -30.90 7.37 -21.18
CA LEU A 473 -29.97 7.48 -22.31
C LEU A 473 -30.63 7.13 -23.66
N ARG A 474 -31.46 6.08 -23.69
CA ARG A 474 -32.24 5.69 -24.87
C ARG A 474 -33.27 6.77 -25.23
N SER A 475 -34.00 7.34 -24.29
CA SER A 475 -34.90 8.46 -24.54
C SER A 475 -34.14 9.74 -24.98
N MET A 476 -32.89 9.92 -24.50
CA MET A 476 -32.01 10.99 -25.00
C MET A 476 -31.62 10.80 -26.45
N SER A 477 -31.36 9.58 -26.92
CA SER A 477 -31.01 9.30 -28.31
C SER A 477 -32.18 9.54 -29.26
N CYS A 478 -33.44 9.39 -28.79
CA CYS A 478 -34.65 9.77 -29.52
C CYS A 478 -34.91 11.29 -29.54
N GLY A 479 -34.02 12.12 -29.02
CA GLY A 479 -34.13 13.58 -29.02
C GLY A 479 -35.12 14.16 -28.00
N LEU A 480 -35.65 13.36 -27.07
CA LEU A 480 -36.66 13.81 -26.09
C LEU A 480 -36.08 14.79 -25.08
N SER A 481 -36.79 15.88 -24.78
CA SER A 481 -36.38 16.80 -23.70
C SER A 481 -36.50 16.15 -22.32
N ASN A 482 -35.76 16.65 -21.31
CA ASN A 482 -35.83 16.12 -19.95
C ASN A 482 -37.26 16.11 -19.36
N LYS A 483 -38.10 17.07 -19.77
CA LYS A 483 -39.52 17.13 -19.36
C LYS A 483 -40.33 15.98 -19.98
N ARG A 484 -40.07 15.64 -21.27
CA ARG A 484 -40.72 14.51 -21.93
C ARG A 484 -40.22 13.18 -21.41
N ILE A 485 -38.90 13.05 -21.15
CA ILE A 485 -38.31 11.86 -20.52
C ILE A 485 -38.93 11.61 -19.15
N ALA A 486 -39.11 12.68 -18.36
CA ALA A 486 -39.76 12.60 -17.06
C ALA A 486 -41.22 12.08 -17.15
N GLN A 487 -41.98 12.54 -18.15
CA GLN A 487 -43.35 12.08 -18.40
C GLN A 487 -43.37 10.61 -18.84
N GLU A 488 -42.47 10.20 -19.79
CA GLU A 488 -42.40 8.85 -20.33
C GLU A 488 -42.00 7.83 -19.26
N LEU A 489 -41.03 8.19 -18.41
CA LEU A 489 -40.50 7.31 -17.36
C LEU A 489 -41.22 7.43 -16.01
N GLN A 490 -42.26 8.29 -15.93
CA GLN A 490 -43.05 8.56 -14.74
C GLN A 490 -42.19 8.94 -13.51
N ILE A 491 -41.21 9.82 -13.70
CA ILE A 491 -40.35 10.37 -12.66
C ILE A 491 -40.32 11.89 -12.68
N ALA A 492 -39.81 12.50 -11.60
CA ALA A 492 -39.71 13.96 -11.55
C ALA A 492 -38.65 14.48 -12.55
N PRO A 493 -38.88 15.67 -13.18
CA PRO A 493 -37.87 16.27 -14.08
C PRO A 493 -36.49 16.47 -13.43
N GLU A 494 -36.42 16.75 -12.14
CA GLU A 494 -35.17 16.88 -11.39
C GLU A 494 -34.43 15.53 -11.26
N THR A 495 -35.18 14.42 -11.14
CA THR A 495 -34.64 13.07 -11.15
C THR A 495 -34.01 12.75 -12.50
N VAL A 496 -34.65 13.18 -13.62
CA VAL A 496 -34.03 13.03 -14.95
C VAL A 496 -32.74 13.82 -15.07
N LYS A 497 -32.68 15.06 -14.56
CA LYS A 497 -31.44 15.86 -14.54
C LYS A 497 -30.32 15.14 -13.76
N SER A 498 -30.65 14.54 -12.63
CA SER A 498 -29.70 13.75 -11.85
C SER A 498 -29.19 12.53 -12.62
N HIS A 499 -30.07 11.80 -13.30
CA HIS A 499 -29.66 10.67 -14.16
C HIS A 499 -28.80 11.14 -15.34
N VAL A 500 -29.17 12.24 -16.02
CA VAL A 500 -28.37 12.81 -17.12
C VAL A 500 -26.96 13.22 -16.62
N LYS A 501 -26.87 13.84 -15.44
CA LYS A 501 -25.59 14.15 -14.82
C LYS A 501 -24.78 12.88 -14.54
N GLY A 502 -25.42 11.84 -13.99
CA GLY A 502 -24.80 10.53 -13.75
C GLY A 502 -24.29 9.88 -15.05
N ILE A 503 -25.09 9.90 -16.12
CA ILE A 503 -24.73 9.42 -17.45
C ILE A 503 -23.51 10.18 -18.00
N PHE A 504 -23.47 11.51 -17.88
CA PHE A 504 -22.34 12.31 -18.36
C PHE A 504 -21.04 11.98 -17.63
N ILE A 505 -21.11 11.78 -16.33
CA ILE A 505 -19.96 11.35 -15.51
C ILE A 505 -19.49 9.96 -15.95
N LYS A 506 -20.42 9.01 -16.10
CA LYS A 506 -20.11 7.61 -16.42
C LYS A 506 -19.59 7.42 -17.86
N LEU A 507 -20.07 8.24 -18.80
CA LEU A 507 -19.59 8.25 -20.19
C LEU A 507 -18.37 9.16 -20.40
N ALA A 508 -17.94 9.90 -19.37
CA ALA A 508 -16.87 10.89 -19.43
C ALA A 508 -17.11 11.98 -20.50
N VAL A 509 -18.35 12.48 -20.60
CA VAL A 509 -18.78 13.48 -21.60
C VAL A 509 -19.36 14.71 -20.92
N GLN A 510 -19.38 15.84 -21.66
CA GLN A 510 -19.88 17.11 -21.12
C GLN A 510 -21.18 17.61 -21.78
N THR A 511 -21.56 17.02 -22.89
CA THR A 511 -22.75 17.45 -23.64
C THR A 511 -23.67 16.28 -23.97
N ARG A 512 -24.95 16.58 -24.13
CA ARG A 512 -25.98 15.61 -24.50
C ARG A 512 -25.68 14.95 -25.86
N ALA A 513 -25.28 15.73 -26.85
CA ALA A 513 -24.93 15.22 -28.18
C ALA A 513 -23.74 14.27 -28.12
N HIS A 514 -22.73 14.62 -27.31
CA HIS A 514 -21.56 13.78 -27.09
C HIS A 514 -21.93 12.50 -26.35
N ALA A 515 -22.84 12.55 -25.35
CA ALA A 515 -23.33 11.36 -24.65
C ALA A 515 -24.02 10.37 -25.61
N VAL A 516 -24.88 10.85 -26.50
CA VAL A 516 -25.57 10.02 -27.49
C VAL A 516 -24.58 9.42 -28.50
N SER A 517 -23.65 10.24 -29.04
CA SER A 517 -22.62 9.78 -29.96
C SER A 517 -21.70 8.73 -29.34
N THR A 518 -21.23 8.96 -28.13
CA THR A 518 -20.39 8.01 -27.38
C THR A 518 -21.14 6.72 -27.07
N ALA A 519 -22.42 6.83 -26.67
CA ALA A 519 -23.26 5.66 -26.41
C ALA A 519 -23.49 4.81 -27.68
N GLY A 520 -23.71 5.46 -28.82
CA GLY A 520 -23.82 4.77 -30.11
C GLY A 520 -22.52 4.06 -30.51
N ALA A 521 -21.35 4.73 -30.35
CA ALA A 521 -20.05 4.14 -30.64
C ALA A 521 -19.71 2.96 -29.68
N LEU A 522 -20.28 2.93 -28.47
CA LEU A 522 -20.10 1.86 -27.49
C LEU A 522 -21.16 0.75 -27.57
N GLY A 523 -22.14 0.85 -28.51
CA GLY A 523 -23.22 -0.14 -28.66
C GLY A 523 -24.21 -0.16 -27.49
N LEU A 524 -24.43 0.98 -26.82
CA LEU A 524 -25.32 1.12 -25.66
C LEU A 524 -26.74 1.58 -26.04
N LEU A 525 -26.97 1.90 -27.31
CA LEU A 525 -28.25 2.39 -27.88
C LEU A 525 -28.93 1.36 -28.74
#